data_fd58fea1705fb893455d41676d7a5b04
#
_entry.id   fd58fea1705fb893455d41676d7a5b04
#
_cell.length_a   1.000
_cell.length_b   1.000
_cell.length_c   1.000
_cell.angle_alpha   90.00
_cell.angle_beta   90.00
_cell.angle_gamma   90.00
#
_symmetry.space_group_name_H-M   'P 1'
#
loop_
_entity.id
_entity.type
_entity.pdbx_description
1 polymer ?
#
loop_
_entity_poly.entity_id
_entity_poly.type
_entity_poly.pdbx_seq_one_letter_code
_entity_poly.pdbx_strand_id
1 'polypeptide(L)' 'MYLAEIDKNNIVLTVIVADSEFRYDSKKYVKTYKNVEGKNFAGIGHIYHPDKDNFSGQQ' A
#
# COMPACT_ATOMS: atom_id res chain seq x y z
N MET A 1 -2.87 -9.47 -7.03
CA MET A 1 -2.27 -8.16 -6.69
C MET A 1 -2.16 -7.99 -5.19
N TYR A 2 -1.28 -7.12 -4.77
CA TYR A 2 -1.11 -6.82 -3.36
C TYR A 2 -1.75 -5.48 -3.05
N LEU A 3 -2.48 -5.40 -1.93
CA LEU A 3 -3.12 -4.19 -1.48
C LEU A 3 -2.70 -3.89 -0.05
N ALA A 4 -2.28 -2.66 0.19
CA ALA A 4 -1.96 -2.19 1.54
C ALA A 4 -3.18 -1.48 2.10
N GLU A 5 -3.64 -1.92 3.26
CA GLU A 5 -4.70 -1.21 3.98
C GLU A 5 -4.06 -0.10 4.80
N ILE A 6 -4.54 1.13 4.63
CA ILE A 6 -4.00 2.30 5.31
C ILE A 6 -5.06 2.94 6.19
N ASP A 7 -4.60 3.62 7.25
CA ASP A 7 -5.50 4.39 8.12
C ASP A 7 -5.59 5.84 7.64
N LYS A 8 -6.28 6.67 8.40
CA LYS A 8 -6.46 8.09 8.06
C LYS A 8 -5.15 8.88 7.99
N ASN A 9 -4.09 8.34 8.57
CA ASN A 9 -2.76 8.97 8.56
C ASN A 9 -1.85 8.35 7.52
N ASN A 10 -2.40 7.51 6.63
CA ASN A 10 -1.65 6.82 5.57
C ASN A 10 -0.62 5.82 6.13
N ILE A 11 -0.85 5.34 7.34
CA ILE A 11 -0.01 4.29 7.93
C ILE A 11 -0.55 2.94 7.50
N VAL A 12 0.31 2.07 7.02
CA VAL A 12 -0.07 0.73 6.56
C VAL A 12 -0.44 -0.13 7.77
N LEU A 13 -1.67 -0.62 7.78
CA LEU A 13 -2.18 -1.50 8.84
C LEU A 13 -1.89 -2.96 8.52
N THR A 14 -2.07 -3.34 7.28
CA THR A 14 -1.79 -4.69 6.81
C THR A 14 -1.67 -4.72 5.30
N VAL A 15 -1.15 -5.81 4.77
CA VAL A 15 -1.07 -6.04 3.32
C VAL A 15 -1.83 -7.32 3.02
N ILE A 16 -2.72 -7.27 2.04
CA ILE A 16 -3.50 -8.43 1.62
C ILE A 16 -3.18 -8.78 0.18
N VAL A 17 -3.44 -10.02 -0.18
CA VAL A 17 -3.35 -10.50 -1.55
C VAL A 17 -4.76 -10.64 -2.09
N ALA A 18 -5.01 -10.06 -3.26
CA ALA A 18 -6.32 -10.10 -3.89
C ALA A 18 -6.16 -10.37 -5.38
N ASP A 19 -7.21 -10.91 -6.00
CA ASP A 19 -7.17 -11.10 -7.45
C ASP A 19 -7.49 -9.78 -8.17
N SER A 20 -7.35 -9.78 -9.49
CA SER A 20 -7.50 -8.56 -10.28
C SER A 20 -8.93 -8.04 -10.31
N GLU A 21 -9.90 -8.86 -9.93
CA GLU A 21 -11.32 -8.48 -9.92
C GLU A 21 -11.79 -8.01 -8.55
N PHE A 22 -10.93 -8.08 -7.56
CA PHE A 22 -11.29 -7.68 -6.22
C PHE A 22 -11.64 -6.19 -6.18
N ARG A 23 -12.81 -5.89 -5.63
CA ARG A 23 -13.26 -4.50 -5.50
C ARG A 23 -12.90 -3.98 -4.12
N TYR A 24 -12.33 -2.80 -4.08
CA TYR A 24 -11.86 -2.21 -2.84
C TYR A 24 -12.05 -0.69 -2.86
N ASP A 25 -12.12 -0.13 -1.65
CA ASP A 25 -12.22 1.32 -1.48
C ASP A 25 -10.82 1.93 -1.61
N SER A 26 -10.60 2.72 -2.64
CA SER A 26 -9.31 3.34 -2.90
C SER A 26 -8.88 4.33 -1.82
N LYS A 27 -9.79 4.70 -0.92
CA LYS A 27 -9.44 5.54 0.23
C LYS A 27 -8.84 4.75 1.38
N LYS A 28 -9.05 3.43 1.39
CA LYS A 28 -8.55 2.55 2.46
C LYS A 28 -7.44 1.64 1.99
N TYR A 29 -7.41 1.31 0.72
CA TYR A 29 -6.48 0.35 0.15
C TYR A 29 -5.70 0.98 -0.98
N VAL A 30 -4.42 0.69 -1.03
CA VAL A 30 -3.53 1.19 -2.08
C VAL A 30 -2.79 0.00 -2.67
N LYS A 31 -2.71 -0.06 -3.99
CA LYS A 31 -1.93 -1.10 -4.65
C LYS A 31 -0.46 -0.93 -4.28
N THR A 32 0.18 -2.05 -3.96
CA THR A 32 1.62 -2.09 -3.72
C THR A 32 2.23 -3.13 -4.65
N TYR A 33 3.44 -2.87 -5.11
CA TYR A 33 4.07 -3.67 -6.17
C TYR A 33 5.35 -4.29 -5.64
N LYS A 34 5.44 -5.61 -5.80
CA LYS A 34 6.62 -6.36 -5.38
C LYS A 34 7.59 -6.45 -6.55
N ASN A 35 8.88 -6.19 -6.27
CA ASN A 35 9.95 -6.31 -7.25
C ASN A 35 9.80 -5.38 -8.46
N VAL A 36 9.24 -4.20 -8.23
CA VAL A 36 9.17 -3.16 -9.26
C VAL A 36 10.20 -2.10 -8.93
N GLU A 37 11.07 -1.81 -9.90
CA GLU A 37 12.12 -0.82 -9.72
C GLU A 37 11.51 0.56 -9.44
N GLY A 38 12.08 1.27 -8.46
CA GLY A 38 11.60 2.58 -8.06
C GLY A 38 10.40 2.56 -7.13
N LYS A 39 9.85 1.38 -6.83
CA LYS A 39 8.72 1.22 -5.93
C LYS A 39 9.11 0.42 -4.70
N ASN A 40 8.72 0.88 -3.53
CA ASN A 40 8.90 0.14 -2.29
C ASN A 40 7.66 -0.67 -2.01
N PHE A 41 7.86 -1.95 -1.66
CA PHE A 41 6.73 -2.78 -1.25
C PHE A 41 6.25 -2.33 0.12
N ALA A 42 4.92 -2.24 0.30
CA ALA A 42 4.35 -1.82 1.57
C ALA A 42 4.60 -2.87 2.66
N GLY A 43 4.86 -2.40 3.87
CA GLY A 43 4.97 -3.23 5.05
C GLY A 43 4.17 -2.61 6.19
N ILE A 44 3.81 -3.43 7.18
CA ILE A 44 3.06 -2.95 8.33
C ILE A 44 3.84 -1.84 9.03
N GLY A 45 3.18 -0.71 9.28
CA GLY A 45 3.81 0.45 9.91
C GLY A 45 4.47 1.42 8.93
N HIS A 46 4.56 1.06 7.65
CA HIS A 46 5.09 1.96 6.64
C HIS A 46 4.10 3.09 6.36
N ILE A 47 4.58 4.14 5.73
CA ILE A 47 3.76 5.31 5.39
C ILE A 47 3.58 5.38 3.89
N TYR A 48 2.34 5.56 3.46
CA TYR A 48 2.04 5.79 2.05
C TYR A 48 2.14 7.29 1.74
N HIS A 49 2.82 7.62 0.65
CA HIS A 49 2.95 8.98 0.16
C HIS A 49 2.19 9.13 -1.16
N PRO A 50 0.96 9.69 -1.12
CA PRO A 50 0.15 9.78 -2.34
C PRO A 50 0.77 10.66 -3.43
N ASP A 51 1.53 11.67 -3.06
CA ASP A 51 2.20 12.55 -4.01
C ASP A 51 3.27 11.81 -4.83
N LYS A 52 3.87 10.77 -4.26
CA LYS A 52 4.91 9.97 -4.92
C LYS A 52 4.41 8.60 -5.34
N ASP A 53 3.18 8.26 -4.96
CA ASP A 53 2.60 6.94 -5.17
C ASP A 53 3.58 5.84 -4.72
N ASN A 54 4.11 5.98 -3.50
CA ASN A 54 5.12 5.08 -2.98
C ASN A 54 5.03 5.03 -1.45
N PHE A 55 5.74 4.07 -0.87
CA PHE A 55 5.78 3.85 0.58
C PHE A 55 7.17 4.14 1.10
N SER A 56 7.25 4.71 2.31
CA SER A 56 8.51 4.86 3.01
C SER A 56 8.58 3.85 4.16
N GLY A 57 9.76 3.75 4.79
CA GLY A 57 9.94 2.85 5.91
C GLY A 57 9.14 3.27 7.14
N GLN A 58 9.23 2.44 8.18
CA GLN A 58 8.54 2.71 9.45
C GLN A 58 9.00 4.01 10.06
N GLN A 59 8.07 4.62 10.76
CA GLN A 59 8.39 5.76 11.59
C GLN A 59 9.21 5.36 12.80
#